data_56d3d871e51f0c7fe02f34dd2906db13
#
_entry.id   56d3d871e51f0c7fe02f34dd2906db13
#
_cell.length_a   1.000
_cell.length_b   1.000
_cell.length_c   1.000
_cell.angle_alpha   90.00
_cell.angle_beta   90.00
_cell.angle_gamma   90.00
#
_symmetry.space_group_name_H-M   'P 1'
#
loop_
_entity.id
_entity.type
_entity.pdbx_description
1 polymer ?
#
loop_
_entity_poly.entity_id
_entity_poly.type
_entity_poly.pdbx_seq_one_letter_code
_entity_poly.pdbx_strand_id
1 'polypeptide(L)'
;ERYLSELLQDQFATSEQIARKWRLLNSEYSLESFAVFVVEGDQLEIKYEDDTKQIFLSKYAISNIVDDLVRRENIGMVFHYDKNRIAVLCCQKGKKTLTMERVLLFARSIQGTICEILKESVSIGVGNLYSFPVPPYRSFQEAEQAIRYKLLYSTGSLICFYEICQLKHPGKFPVQQEKELLSFIELEDSENALIVLHRIFSSLTADRSCSPEAIYNICLNFIIAIFHCAISCGVSSESLNIELWTSSERLFQYQTIPELEKCLKERVSEVIKKIHEVRLQKQKGILGKILEYIQIHYQEELTLDFLSKMFFLNSSYLSQLFKKELGRNFSDVLSEIRLEKAKKLILDPD
;
A
#
# COMPACT_ATOMS: atom_id res chain seq x y z
N GLU A 1 20.34 -0.21 -27.10
CA GLU A 1 19.65 -0.22 -25.78
C GLU A 1 20.62 -0.10 -24.61
N ARG A 2 21.66 -0.95 -24.48
CA ARG A 2 22.59 -0.93 -23.34
C ARG A 2 23.20 0.46 -23.06
N TYR A 3 23.73 1.15 -24.07
CA TYR A 3 24.36 2.48 -23.91
C TYR A 3 23.34 3.56 -23.54
N LEU A 4 22.11 3.44 -24.00
CA LEU A 4 21.02 4.35 -23.64
C LEU A 4 20.58 4.14 -22.18
N SER A 5 20.48 2.87 -21.74
CA SER A 5 20.27 2.51 -20.34
C SER A 5 21.34 3.14 -19.43
N GLU A 6 22.61 2.96 -19.80
CA GLU A 6 23.73 3.54 -19.04
C GLU A 6 23.69 5.08 -19.00
N LEU A 7 23.25 5.75 -20.08
CA LEU A 7 23.13 7.22 -20.11
C LEU A 7 21.99 7.74 -19.20
N LEU A 8 20.90 6.98 -19.12
CA LEU A 8 19.72 7.38 -18.34
C LEU A 8 19.79 6.95 -16.87
N GLN A 9 20.67 6.00 -16.52
CA GLN A 9 20.81 5.48 -15.16
C GLN A 9 22.11 5.89 -14.45
N ASP A 10 23.11 6.38 -15.19
CA ASP A 10 24.41 6.75 -14.62
C ASP A 10 24.39 8.18 -14.04
N GLN A 11 24.23 8.25 -12.73
CA GLN A 11 24.23 9.50 -11.97
C GLN A 11 25.56 10.26 -12.02
N PHE A 12 26.65 9.54 -12.18
CA PHE A 12 28.00 10.08 -12.05
C PHE A 12 28.73 10.25 -13.39
N ALA A 13 28.01 10.12 -14.51
CA ALA A 13 28.59 10.23 -15.82
C ALA A 13 29.22 11.61 -16.03
N THR A 14 30.55 11.64 -16.36
CA THR A 14 31.23 12.86 -16.74
C THR A 14 30.83 13.29 -18.14
N SER A 15 31.04 14.58 -18.49
CA SER A 15 30.75 15.12 -19.82
C SER A 15 31.46 14.33 -20.93
N GLU A 16 32.69 13.87 -20.67
CA GLU A 16 33.44 13.06 -21.62
C GLU A 16 32.82 11.66 -21.81
N GLN A 17 32.39 11.04 -20.72
CA GLN A 17 31.70 9.74 -20.77
C GLN A 17 30.37 9.85 -21.51
N ILE A 18 29.59 10.90 -21.25
CA ILE A 18 28.35 11.17 -21.98
C ILE A 18 28.62 11.33 -23.47
N ALA A 19 29.56 12.18 -23.84
CA ALA A 19 29.92 12.40 -25.24
C ALA A 19 30.45 11.14 -25.93
N ARG A 20 31.20 10.28 -25.21
CA ARG A 20 31.68 8.99 -25.72
C ARG A 20 30.52 8.01 -25.94
N LYS A 21 29.66 7.82 -24.95
CA LYS A 21 28.48 6.94 -25.02
C LYS A 21 27.54 7.40 -26.12
N TRP A 22 27.32 8.73 -26.25
CA TRP A 22 26.47 9.30 -27.30
C TRP A 22 27.00 9.01 -28.71
N ARG A 23 28.30 9.15 -28.92
CA ARG A 23 28.93 8.78 -30.20
C ARG A 23 28.78 7.30 -30.55
N LEU A 24 28.85 6.41 -29.55
CA LEU A 24 28.66 4.97 -29.73
C LEU A 24 27.22 4.59 -30.13
N LEU A 25 26.22 5.41 -29.76
CA LEU A 25 24.85 5.23 -30.22
C LEU A 25 24.67 5.49 -31.72
N ASN A 26 25.65 6.11 -32.38
CA ASN A 26 25.64 6.49 -33.81
C ASN A 26 24.30 7.17 -34.20
N SER A 27 23.83 8.06 -33.32
CA SER A 27 22.50 8.66 -33.40
C SER A 27 22.54 9.92 -34.29
N GLU A 28 21.52 10.09 -35.12
CA GLU A 28 21.28 11.33 -35.90
C GLU A 28 20.77 12.48 -35.00
N TYR A 29 20.56 12.23 -33.72
CA TYR A 29 20.06 13.21 -32.75
C TYR A 29 21.24 13.91 -32.05
N SER A 30 21.00 15.15 -31.61
CA SER A 30 21.93 15.97 -30.83
C SER A 30 21.41 16.17 -29.39
N LEU A 31 22.32 16.21 -28.42
CA LEU A 31 22.06 16.60 -27.03
C LEU A 31 22.12 18.11 -26.80
N GLU A 32 22.14 18.93 -27.86
CA GLU A 32 22.04 20.40 -27.72
C GLU A 32 20.75 20.83 -27.02
N SER A 33 19.68 20.06 -27.20
CA SER A 33 18.42 20.24 -26.47
C SER A 33 17.75 18.88 -26.31
N PHE A 34 17.47 18.48 -25.08
CA PHE A 34 16.83 17.20 -24.78
C PHE A 34 15.94 17.27 -23.52
N ALA A 35 14.94 16.40 -23.47
CA ALA A 35 14.13 16.13 -22.29
C ALA A 35 13.78 14.65 -22.24
N VAL A 36 13.52 14.14 -21.05
CA VAL A 36 13.01 12.77 -20.86
C VAL A 36 11.59 12.83 -20.32
N PHE A 37 10.75 11.96 -20.85
CA PHE A 37 9.49 11.63 -20.20
C PHE A 37 9.35 10.14 -19.99
N VAL A 38 8.58 9.77 -18.98
CA VAL A 38 8.30 8.37 -18.59
C VAL A 38 6.82 8.11 -18.77
N VAL A 39 6.50 7.02 -19.47
CA VAL A 39 5.12 6.54 -19.70
C VAL A 39 4.88 5.31 -18.84
N GLU A 40 3.74 5.30 -18.13
CA GLU A 40 3.31 4.16 -17.31
C GLU A 40 1.84 3.86 -17.56
N GLY A 41 1.51 2.57 -17.79
CA GLY A 41 0.13 2.12 -17.88
C GLY A 41 -0.60 2.24 -16.54
N ASP A 42 -1.84 2.73 -16.56
CA ASP A 42 -2.59 2.96 -15.34
C ASP A 42 -3.48 1.78 -14.99
N GLN A 43 -3.41 1.34 -13.74
CA GLN A 43 -4.32 0.36 -13.12
C GLN A 43 -4.55 -0.94 -13.91
N LEU A 44 -3.55 -1.37 -14.71
CA LEU A 44 -3.69 -2.57 -15.55
C LEU A 44 -3.93 -3.84 -14.71
N GLU A 45 -3.32 -3.93 -13.54
CA GLU A 45 -3.49 -5.03 -12.59
C GLU A 45 -4.95 -5.12 -12.11
N ILE A 46 -5.57 -3.99 -11.78
CA ILE A 46 -6.96 -3.92 -11.33
C ILE A 46 -7.92 -4.22 -12.48
N LYS A 47 -7.67 -3.62 -13.64
CA LYS A 47 -8.54 -3.76 -14.83
C LYS A 47 -8.64 -5.21 -15.32
N TYR A 48 -7.57 -5.94 -15.23
CA TYR A 48 -7.48 -7.32 -15.70
C TYR A 48 -7.49 -8.36 -14.56
N GLU A 49 -7.89 -7.96 -13.34
CA GLU A 49 -8.06 -8.86 -12.20
C GLU A 49 -6.82 -9.77 -11.99
N ASP A 50 -5.62 -9.19 -12.11
CA ASP A 50 -4.33 -9.88 -12.03
C ASP A 50 -4.08 -10.95 -13.12
N ASP A 51 -4.84 -10.97 -14.23
CA ASP A 51 -4.51 -11.80 -15.39
C ASP A 51 -3.18 -11.35 -16.00
N THR A 52 -2.13 -12.04 -15.61
CA THR A 52 -0.75 -11.73 -16.00
C THR A 52 -0.54 -11.70 -17.52
N LYS A 53 -1.30 -12.51 -18.28
CA LYS A 53 -1.22 -12.55 -19.74
C LYS A 53 -1.82 -11.30 -20.38
N GLN A 54 -2.99 -10.87 -19.92
CA GLN A 54 -3.65 -9.65 -20.42
C GLN A 54 -2.84 -8.40 -20.05
N ILE A 55 -2.35 -8.33 -18.81
CA ILE A 55 -1.47 -7.26 -18.35
C ILE A 55 -0.21 -7.16 -19.22
N PHE A 56 0.44 -8.30 -19.50
CA PHE A 56 1.62 -8.34 -20.37
C PHE A 56 1.31 -7.86 -21.78
N LEU A 57 0.19 -8.32 -22.38
CA LEU A 57 -0.23 -7.93 -23.73
C LEU A 57 -0.52 -6.43 -23.82
N SER A 58 -1.20 -5.84 -22.83
CA SER A 58 -1.44 -4.40 -22.76
C SER A 58 -0.15 -3.60 -22.65
N LYS A 59 0.76 -4.01 -21.76
CA LYS A 59 2.09 -3.36 -21.61
C LYS A 59 2.88 -3.43 -22.92
N TYR A 60 2.89 -4.57 -23.58
CA TYR A 60 3.54 -4.75 -24.87
C TYR A 60 2.92 -3.90 -25.98
N ALA A 61 1.58 -3.82 -26.03
CA ALA A 61 0.89 -2.98 -27.01
C ALA A 61 1.15 -1.48 -26.77
N ILE A 62 1.14 -1.02 -25.51
CA ILE A 62 1.52 0.34 -25.14
C ILE A 62 2.95 0.64 -25.63
N SER A 63 3.88 -0.27 -25.36
CA SER A 63 5.28 -0.14 -25.77
C SER A 63 5.42 0.01 -27.30
N ASN A 64 4.75 -0.83 -28.06
CA ASN A 64 4.82 -0.76 -29.53
C ASN A 64 4.25 0.56 -30.06
N ILE A 65 3.15 1.06 -29.50
CA ILE A 65 2.58 2.35 -29.92
C ILE A 65 3.55 3.50 -29.62
N VAL A 66 4.19 3.49 -28.45
CA VAL A 66 5.18 4.51 -28.08
C VAL A 66 6.36 4.46 -29.06
N ASP A 67 6.89 3.27 -29.33
CA ASP A 67 8.00 3.08 -30.27
C ASP A 67 7.66 3.58 -31.68
N ASP A 68 6.48 3.23 -32.20
CA ASP A 68 6.03 3.65 -33.53
C ASP A 68 5.84 5.15 -33.64
N LEU A 69 5.26 5.78 -32.62
CA LEU A 69 5.05 7.22 -32.60
C LEU A 69 6.38 7.98 -32.51
N VAL A 70 7.31 7.54 -31.66
CA VAL A 70 8.65 8.17 -31.53
C VAL A 70 9.42 8.07 -32.85
N ARG A 71 9.36 6.93 -33.54
CA ARG A 71 9.99 6.75 -34.86
C ARG A 71 9.33 7.61 -35.94
N ARG A 72 7.99 7.65 -35.97
CA ARG A 72 7.24 8.45 -36.95
C ARG A 72 7.54 9.94 -36.82
N GLU A 73 7.51 10.46 -35.60
CA GLU A 73 7.75 11.89 -35.34
C GLU A 73 9.23 12.26 -35.37
N ASN A 74 10.13 11.28 -35.43
CA ASN A 74 11.58 11.49 -35.39
C ASN A 74 12.01 12.44 -34.26
N ILE A 75 11.47 12.21 -33.03
CA ILE A 75 11.65 13.15 -31.92
C ILE A 75 12.67 12.64 -30.88
N GLY A 76 13.13 11.38 -30.98
CA GLY A 76 14.04 10.83 -29.98
C GLY A 76 14.17 9.31 -30.01
N MET A 77 14.45 8.74 -28.86
CA MET A 77 14.70 7.30 -28.67
C MET A 77 13.93 6.78 -27.48
N VAL A 78 13.44 5.53 -27.60
CA VAL A 78 12.70 4.82 -26.53
C VAL A 78 13.65 3.92 -25.75
N PHE A 79 13.42 3.84 -24.45
CA PHE A 79 14.16 3.00 -23.54
C PHE A 79 13.22 2.25 -22.58
N HIS A 80 13.28 0.93 -22.61
CA HIS A 80 12.56 0.04 -21.72
C HIS A 80 13.43 -0.29 -20.51
N TYR A 81 13.18 0.30 -19.36
CA TYR A 81 14.02 0.15 -18.17
C TYR A 81 13.37 -0.58 -17.01
N ASP A 82 12.07 -0.72 -17.05
CA ASP A 82 11.28 -1.47 -16.05
C ASP A 82 10.14 -2.22 -16.72
N LYS A 83 9.56 -3.19 -16.01
CA LYS A 83 8.43 -3.99 -16.51
C LYS A 83 7.19 -3.16 -16.81
N ASN A 84 7.02 -2.01 -16.18
CA ASN A 84 5.82 -1.18 -16.22
C ASN A 84 6.05 0.18 -16.85
N ARG A 85 7.32 0.59 -17.11
CA ARG A 85 7.66 1.95 -17.48
C ARG A 85 8.55 2.00 -18.70
N ILE A 86 8.24 2.98 -19.54
CA ILE A 86 8.95 3.25 -20.78
C ILE A 86 9.47 4.69 -20.71
N ALA A 87 10.75 4.88 -20.86
CA ALA A 87 11.35 6.21 -20.96
C ALA A 87 11.54 6.59 -22.44
N VAL A 88 11.22 7.84 -22.74
CA VAL A 88 11.48 8.45 -24.06
C VAL A 88 12.45 9.60 -23.87
N LEU A 89 13.62 9.47 -24.44
CA LEU A 89 14.59 10.56 -24.53
C LEU A 89 14.31 11.36 -25.81
N CYS A 90 13.61 12.49 -25.65
CA CYS A 90 13.40 13.46 -26.71
C CYS A 90 14.67 14.25 -26.96
N CYS A 91 15.10 14.34 -28.21
CA CYS A 91 16.34 15.03 -28.63
C CYS A 91 16.12 15.89 -29.86
N GLN A 92 16.96 16.90 -30.02
CA GLN A 92 17.00 17.72 -31.22
C GLN A 92 17.49 16.89 -32.43
N LYS A 93 16.78 17.00 -33.56
CA LYS A 93 17.22 16.44 -34.85
C LYS A 93 17.40 17.55 -35.87
N GLY A 94 18.63 17.66 -36.40
CA GLY A 94 18.98 18.69 -37.39
C GLY A 94 18.89 20.13 -36.82
N LYS A 95 18.34 21.06 -37.61
CA LYS A 95 18.18 22.48 -37.23
C LYS A 95 16.95 22.81 -36.41
N LYS A 96 16.06 21.83 -36.15
CA LYS A 96 14.82 22.07 -35.38
C LYS A 96 15.11 21.97 -33.90
N THR A 97 15.12 23.10 -33.20
CA THR A 97 15.28 23.14 -31.74
C THR A 97 14.13 22.42 -31.04
N LEU A 98 14.46 21.56 -30.10
CA LEU A 98 13.47 20.94 -29.22
C LEU A 98 12.99 21.97 -28.19
N THR A 99 11.69 22.14 -28.06
CA THR A 99 11.07 22.98 -27.03
C THR A 99 10.24 22.14 -26.08
N MET A 100 10.03 22.61 -24.84
CA MET A 100 9.18 21.91 -23.88
C MET A 100 7.75 21.75 -24.39
N GLU A 101 7.21 22.77 -25.05
CA GLU A 101 5.88 22.72 -25.67
C GLU A 101 5.75 21.56 -26.65
N ARG A 102 6.77 21.34 -27.51
CA ARG A 102 6.80 20.23 -28.46
C ARG A 102 6.85 18.88 -27.76
N VAL A 103 7.62 18.77 -26.67
CA VAL A 103 7.68 17.55 -25.84
C VAL A 103 6.30 17.25 -25.23
N LEU A 104 5.62 18.26 -24.67
CA LEU A 104 4.32 18.11 -24.06
C LEU A 104 3.21 17.76 -25.06
N LEU A 105 3.21 18.41 -26.22
CA LEU A 105 2.28 18.07 -27.31
C LEU A 105 2.46 16.63 -27.78
N PHE A 106 3.72 16.19 -27.91
CA PHE A 106 4.01 14.82 -28.28
C PHE A 106 3.60 13.81 -27.19
N ALA A 107 3.88 14.09 -25.92
CA ALA A 107 3.44 13.26 -24.82
C ALA A 107 1.91 13.12 -24.77
N ARG A 108 1.16 14.22 -25.00
CA ARG A 108 -0.32 14.18 -25.11
C ARG A 108 -0.80 13.37 -26.31
N SER A 109 -0.11 13.43 -27.45
CA SER A 109 -0.46 12.62 -28.62
C SER A 109 -0.31 11.12 -28.34
N ILE A 110 0.70 10.71 -27.56
CA ILE A 110 0.87 9.35 -27.10
C ILE A 110 -0.32 8.92 -26.24
N GLN A 111 -0.70 9.72 -25.21
CA GLN A 111 -1.87 9.43 -24.38
C GLN A 111 -3.14 9.27 -25.19
N GLY A 112 -3.41 10.21 -26.13
CA GLY A 112 -4.59 10.17 -27.00
C GLY A 112 -4.61 8.90 -27.86
N THR A 113 -3.51 8.58 -28.51
CA THR A 113 -3.41 7.39 -29.39
C THR A 113 -3.61 6.08 -28.62
N ILE A 114 -2.98 5.95 -27.44
CA ILE A 114 -3.15 4.75 -26.60
C ILE A 114 -4.60 4.63 -26.15
N CYS A 115 -5.21 5.72 -25.69
CA CYS A 115 -6.61 5.74 -25.28
C CYS A 115 -7.57 5.39 -26.43
N GLU A 116 -7.33 5.89 -27.63
CA GLU A 116 -8.16 5.61 -28.80
C GLU A 116 -8.05 4.15 -29.27
N ILE A 117 -6.82 3.62 -29.37
CA ILE A 117 -6.56 2.28 -29.93
C ILE A 117 -6.80 1.18 -28.92
N LEU A 118 -6.23 1.31 -27.71
CA LEU A 118 -6.25 0.24 -26.72
C LEU A 118 -7.36 0.39 -25.69
N LYS A 119 -8.01 1.55 -25.61
CA LYS A 119 -8.93 1.91 -24.50
C LYS A 119 -8.27 1.78 -23.13
N GLU A 120 -6.96 2.04 -23.10
CA GLU A 120 -6.12 2.08 -21.89
C GLU A 120 -5.82 3.51 -21.52
N SER A 121 -5.63 3.75 -20.20
CA SER A 121 -5.11 5.00 -19.68
C SER A 121 -3.61 4.86 -19.43
N VAL A 122 -2.85 5.91 -19.73
CA VAL A 122 -1.44 6.02 -19.39
C VAL A 122 -1.15 7.36 -18.75
N SER A 123 -0.39 7.35 -17.69
CA SER A 123 0.16 8.58 -17.09
C SER A 123 1.57 8.84 -17.61
N ILE A 124 1.92 10.11 -17.75
CA ILE A 124 3.24 10.53 -18.25
C ILE A 124 3.85 11.55 -17.30
N GLY A 125 5.05 11.23 -16.80
CA GLY A 125 5.89 12.16 -16.06
C GLY A 125 6.95 12.79 -16.98
N VAL A 126 7.09 14.11 -16.97
CA VAL A 126 7.99 14.86 -17.87
C VAL A 126 9.05 15.58 -17.04
N GLY A 127 10.32 15.32 -17.32
CA GLY A 127 11.48 16.05 -16.78
C GLY A 127 11.70 17.37 -17.49
N ASN A 128 12.58 18.19 -16.93
CA ASN A 128 12.93 19.48 -17.54
C ASN A 128 13.75 19.32 -18.81
N LEU A 129 13.69 20.36 -19.64
CA LEU A 129 14.52 20.50 -20.83
C LEU A 129 15.94 20.91 -20.43
N TYR A 130 16.93 20.20 -20.97
CA TYR A 130 18.34 20.44 -20.74
C TYR A 130 19.13 20.46 -22.02
N SER A 131 20.38 20.88 -21.92
CA SER A 131 21.40 20.82 -22.98
C SER A 131 22.69 20.23 -22.42
N PHE A 132 23.50 19.64 -23.31
CA PHE A 132 24.86 19.23 -22.96
C PHE A 132 25.62 20.41 -22.33
N PRO A 133 26.39 20.24 -21.25
CA PRO A 133 26.90 18.98 -20.71
C PRO A 133 26.04 18.35 -19.60
N VAL A 134 24.81 18.83 -19.35
CA VAL A 134 23.94 18.21 -18.36
C VAL A 134 23.65 16.75 -18.75
N PRO A 135 23.78 15.78 -17.84
CA PRO A 135 23.52 14.38 -18.15
C PRO A 135 22.01 14.13 -18.35
N PRO A 136 21.62 13.31 -19.35
CA PRO A 136 20.23 12.90 -19.56
C PRO A 136 19.58 12.26 -18.35
N TYR A 137 20.36 11.59 -17.49
CA TYR A 137 19.96 11.08 -16.19
C TYR A 137 19.16 12.09 -15.35
N ARG A 138 19.55 13.38 -15.37
CA ARG A 138 18.87 14.42 -14.59
C ARG A 138 17.40 14.59 -15.01
N SER A 139 17.16 14.74 -16.32
CA SER A 139 15.79 14.84 -16.84
C SER A 139 15.00 13.54 -16.63
N PHE A 140 15.67 12.37 -16.72
CA PHE A 140 15.06 11.08 -16.41
C PHE A 140 14.63 10.96 -14.95
N GLN A 141 15.48 11.33 -13.99
CA GLN A 141 15.11 11.35 -12.57
C GLN A 141 13.93 12.28 -12.28
N GLU A 142 13.91 13.44 -12.92
CA GLU A 142 12.81 14.40 -12.78
C GLU A 142 11.51 13.84 -13.34
N ALA A 143 11.55 13.15 -14.50
CA ALA A 143 10.40 12.46 -15.07
C ALA A 143 9.90 11.32 -14.16
N GLU A 144 10.82 10.55 -13.57
CA GLU A 144 10.53 9.53 -12.57
C GLU A 144 9.88 10.09 -11.31
N GLN A 145 10.32 11.25 -10.84
CA GLN A 145 9.68 11.92 -9.72
C GLN A 145 8.30 12.45 -10.12
N ALA A 146 8.18 13.02 -11.31
CA ALA A 146 6.92 13.58 -11.81
C ALA A 146 5.83 12.50 -11.91
N ILE A 147 6.15 11.32 -12.47
CA ILE A 147 5.14 10.26 -12.66
C ILE A 147 4.55 9.75 -11.34
N ARG A 148 5.31 9.80 -10.25
CA ARG A 148 4.81 9.40 -8.91
C ARG A 148 3.67 10.28 -8.42
N TYR A 149 3.62 11.54 -8.86
CA TYR A 149 2.55 12.47 -8.50
C TYR A 149 1.19 12.09 -9.08
N LYS A 150 1.10 11.08 -9.98
CA LYS A 150 -0.21 10.54 -10.39
C LYS A 150 -1.05 10.04 -9.20
N LEU A 151 -0.41 9.69 -8.08
CA LEU A 151 -1.08 9.39 -6.82
C LEU A 151 -2.02 10.52 -6.38
N LEU A 152 -1.63 11.78 -6.63
CA LEU A 152 -2.38 12.99 -6.23
C LEU A 152 -3.24 13.58 -7.36
N TYR A 153 -2.86 13.35 -8.61
CA TYR A 153 -3.53 13.97 -9.76
C TYR A 153 -4.60 13.09 -10.42
N SER A 154 -4.56 11.80 -10.26
CA SER A 154 -5.37 10.77 -10.91
C SER A 154 -4.66 10.07 -12.08
N THR A 155 -5.25 8.97 -12.53
CA THR A 155 -4.83 8.26 -13.75
C THR A 155 -5.05 9.10 -15.01
N GLY A 156 -4.27 8.83 -16.06
CA GLY A 156 -4.31 9.61 -17.30
C GLY A 156 -3.68 10.99 -17.21
N SER A 157 -2.89 11.27 -16.16
CA SER A 157 -2.28 12.59 -15.96
C SER A 157 -0.98 12.74 -16.74
N LEU A 158 -0.76 13.94 -17.27
CA LEU A 158 0.53 14.41 -17.77
C LEU A 158 1.10 15.41 -16.77
N ILE A 159 2.20 15.06 -16.13
CA ILE A 159 2.73 15.78 -14.96
C ILE A 159 4.14 16.26 -15.27
N CYS A 160 4.34 17.56 -15.16
CA CYS A 160 5.63 18.20 -15.40
C CYS A 160 6.40 18.42 -14.11
N PHE A 161 7.67 18.05 -14.10
CA PHE A 161 8.52 18.22 -12.93
C PHE A 161 8.60 19.68 -12.45
N TYR A 162 8.65 20.65 -13.35
CA TYR A 162 8.72 22.08 -12.99
C TYR A 162 7.46 22.56 -12.21
N GLU A 163 6.31 21.90 -12.39
CA GLU A 163 5.08 22.24 -11.67
C GLU A 163 5.11 21.69 -10.22
N ILE A 164 5.72 20.53 -10.03
CA ILE A 164 5.74 19.84 -8.74
C ILE A 164 6.95 20.19 -7.87
N CYS A 165 8.04 20.67 -8.46
CA CYS A 165 9.27 20.97 -7.69
C CYS A 165 9.08 22.05 -6.62
N GLN A 166 8.03 22.90 -6.76
CA GLN A 166 7.66 23.91 -5.78
C GLN A 166 6.74 23.38 -4.66
N LEU A 167 6.16 22.19 -4.83
CA LEU A 167 5.18 21.60 -3.92
C LEU A 167 5.80 20.70 -2.81
N LYS A 168 7.12 20.69 -2.68
CA LYS A 168 7.83 19.79 -1.73
C LYS A 168 7.67 20.26 -0.28
N HIS A 169 6.57 19.88 0.37
CA HIS A 169 6.49 19.90 1.81
C HIS A 169 6.48 18.45 2.36
N PRO A 170 7.32 18.15 3.35
CA PRO A 170 7.16 16.92 4.10
C PRO A 170 5.82 17.01 4.84
N GLY A 171 4.83 16.25 4.42
CA GLY A 171 3.52 16.23 5.07
C GLY A 171 3.67 16.05 6.58
N LYS A 172 2.83 16.70 7.38
CA LYS A 172 2.81 16.48 8.82
C LYS A 172 2.16 15.13 9.11
N PHE A 173 2.88 14.29 9.84
CA PHE A 173 2.32 13.01 10.29
C PHE A 173 1.12 13.27 11.23
N PRO A 174 -0.04 12.65 11.01
CA PRO A 174 -1.27 12.91 11.78
C PRO A 174 -1.28 12.13 13.11
N VAL A 175 -0.40 12.52 14.04
CA VAL A 175 -0.17 11.82 15.34
C VAL A 175 -1.45 11.65 16.16
N GLN A 176 -2.32 12.68 16.17
CA GLN A 176 -3.56 12.61 16.96
C GLN A 176 -4.55 11.61 16.37
N GLN A 177 -4.68 11.60 15.05
CA GLN A 177 -5.55 10.66 14.35
C GLN A 177 -5.01 9.22 14.43
N GLU A 178 -3.69 9.03 14.47
CA GLU A 178 -3.09 7.72 14.71
C GLU A 178 -3.52 7.16 16.07
N LYS A 179 -3.39 7.94 17.14
CA LYS A 179 -3.80 7.52 18.49
C LYS A 179 -5.29 7.18 18.54
N GLU A 180 -6.12 8.01 17.92
CA GLU A 180 -7.57 7.80 17.82
C GLU A 180 -7.88 6.49 17.08
N LEU A 181 -7.23 6.24 15.93
CA LEU A 181 -7.38 5.01 15.16
C LEU A 181 -7.00 3.77 15.98
N LEU A 182 -5.84 3.79 16.63
CA LEU A 182 -5.36 2.66 17.43
C LEU A 182 -6.28 2.37 18.62
N SER A 183 -6.84 3.40 19.27
CA SER A 183 -7.79 3.21 20.35
C SER A 183 -9.07 2.50 19.90
N PHE A 184 -9.61 2.83 18.71
CA PHE A 184 -10.77 2.13 18.15
C PHE A 184 -10.45 0.69 17.75
N ILE A 185 -9.24 0.43 17.24
CA ILE A 185 -8.78 -0.94 16.94
C ILE A 185 -8.71 -1.78 18.23
N GLU A 186 -8.16 -1.22 19.32
CA GLU A 186 -8.12 -1.89 20.62
C GLU A 186 -9.51 -2.16 21.21
N LEU A 187 -10.48 -1.27 20.96
CA LEU A 187 -11.86 -1.43 21.38
C LEU A 187 -12.70 -2.34 20.46
N GLU A 188 -12.12 -2.85 19.38
CA GLU A 188 -12.81 -3.62 18.31
C GLU A 188 -13.93 -2.81 17.62
N ASP A 189 -13.85 -1.48 17.66
CA ASP A 189 -14.81 -0.58 17.01
C ASP A 189 -14.41 -0.34 15.55
N SER A 190 -14.82 -1.26 14.69
CA SER A 190 -14.48 -1.22 13.26
C SER A 190 -15.07 0.00 12.55
N GLU A 191 -16.29 0.42 12.93
CA GLU A 191 -16.96 1.54 12.25
C GLU A 191 -16.21 2.85 12.48
N ASN A 192 -15.93 3.19 13.75
CA ASN A 192 -15.22 4.41 14.09
C ASN A 192 -13.76 4.37 13.60
N ALA A 193 -13.07 3.23 13.64
CA ALA A 193 -11.74 3.07 13.08
C ALA A 193 -11.70 3.41 11.58
N LEU A 194 -12.66 2.94 10.78
CA LEU A 194 -12.74 3.22 9.35
C LEU A 194 -13.11 4.68 9.06
N ILE A 195 -13.93 5.33 9.91
CA ILE A 195 -14.24 6.76 9.81
C ILE A 195 -12.99 7.61 10.03
N VAL A 196 -12.20 7.30 11.06
CA VAL A 196 -10.94 8.01 11.33
C VAL A 196 -9.97 7.85 10.17
N LEU A 197 -9.83 6.64 9.63
CA LEU A 197 -8.96 6.38 8.49
C LEU A 197 -9.39 7.20 7.27
N HIS A 198 -10.68 7.23 6.95
CA HIS A 198 -11.21 8.06 5.87
C HIS A 198 -10.91 9.56 6.06
N ARG A 199 -11.04 10.07 7.29
CA ARG A 199 -10.69 11.46 7.64
C ARG A 199 -9.22 11.77 7.38
N ILE A 200 -8.32 10.83 7.71
CA ILE A 200 -6.87 10.95 7.44
C ILE A 200 -6.63 11.10 5.93
N PHE A 201 -7.16 10.17 5.13
CA PHE A 201 -6.98 10.22 3.68
C PHE A 201 -7.61 11.44 3.02
N SER A 202 -8.77 11.87 3.50
CA SER A 202 -9.42 13.11 3.04
C SER A 202 -8.55 14.34 3.31
N SER A 203 -7.88 14.40 4.47
CA SER A 203 -6.96 15.51 4.78
C SER A 203 -5.69 15.48 3.92
N LEU A 204 -5.15 14.29 3.63
CA LEU A 204 -4.00 14.13 2.73
C LEU A 204 -4.32 14.51 1.28
N THR A 205 -5.56 14.26 0.84
CA THR A 205 -6.02 14.64 -0.51
C THR A 205 -6.25 16.15 -0.65
N ALA A 206 -6.73 16.78 0.42
CA ALA A 206 -6.96 18.23 0.45
C ALA A 206 -5.63 19.02 0.45
N ASP A 207 -4.59 18.47 1.06
CA ASP A 207 -3.25 19.06 1.11
C ASP A 207 -2.41 18.62 -0.10
N ARG A 208 -2.60 19.30 -1.24
CA ARG A 208 -1.82 19.04 -2.46
C ARG A 208 -0.33 19.36 -2.34
N SER A 209 0.12 19.91 -1.22
CA SER A 209 1.54 20.21 -0.96
C SER A 209 2.32 18.96 -0.46
N CYS A 210 1.62 17.92 -0.04
CA CYS A 210 2.24 16.68 0.43
C CYS A 210 2.83 15.89 -0.75
N SER A 211 4.10 15.48 -0.66
CA SER A 211 4.70 14.65 -1.71
C SER A 211 4.17 13.21 -1.67
N PRO A 212 4.15 12.49 -2.81
CA PRO A 212 3.79 11.07 -2.84
C PRO A 212 4.61 10.21 -1.88
N GLU A 213 5.92 10.49 -1.77
CA GLU A 213 6.82 9.80 -0.86
C GLU A 213 6.40 10.01 0.61
N ALA A 214 5.98 11.23 0.97
CA ALA A 214 5.48 11.51 2.32
C ALA A 214 4.18 10.75 2.61
N ILE A 215 3.28 10.61 1.63
CA ILE A 215 2.03 9.83 1.77
C ILE A 215 2.34 8.35 1.96
N TYR A 216 3.24 7.77 1.15
CA TYR A 216 3.65 6.37 1.32
C TYR A 216 4.32 6.14 2.69
N ASN A 217 5.16 7.06 3.16
CA ASN A 217 5.78 6.99 4.48
C ASN A 217 4.73 7.07 5.60
N ILE A 218 3.73 7.93 5.47
CA ILE A 218 2.59 8.00 6.40
C ILE A 218 1.85 6.65 6.43
N CYS A 219 1.52 6.09 5.28
CA CYS A 219 0.84 4.78 5.18
C CYS A 219 1.68 3.67 5.82
N LEU A 220 3.00 3.63 5.56
CA LEU A 220 3.91 2.65 6.15
C LEU A 220 3.94 2.75 7.69
N ASN A 221 4.02 3.97 8.22
CA ASN A 221 3.99 4.18 9.66
C ASN A 221 2.66 3.72 10.27
N PHE A 222 1.52 3.98 9.63
CA PHE A 222 0.23 3.44 10.07
C PHE A 222 0.21 1.91 10.08
N ILE A 223 0.72 1.26 9.03
CA ILE A 223 0.81 -0.21 8.97
C ILE A 223 1.63 -0.75 10.14
N ILE A 224 2.78 -0.14 10.43
CA ILE A 224 3.65 -0.53 11.55
C ILE A 224 2.93 -0.31 12.89
N ALA A 225 2.25 0.82 13.08
CA ALA A 225 1.52 1.13 14.31
C ALA A 225 0.34 0.16 14.54
N ILE A 226 -0.43 -0.15 13.49
CA ILE A 226 -1.53 -1.13 13.53
C ILE A 226 -1.00 -2.52 13.88
N PHE A 227 0.13 -2.92 13.31
CA PHE A 227 0.78 -4.19 13.64
C PHE A 227 1.20 -4.26 15.12
N HIS A 228 1.86 -3.23 15.62
CA HIS A 228 2.25 -3.18 17.04
C HIS A 228 1.03 -3.21 17.97
N CYS A 229 -0.04 -2.52 17.62
CA CYS A 229 -1.31 -2.57 18.34
C CYS A 229 -1.89 -4.00 18.38
N ALA A 230 -1.88 -4.72 17.26
CA ALA A 230 -2.33 -6.12 17.21
C ALA A 230 -1.50 -7.02 18.14
N ILE A 231 -0.17 -6.89 18.13
CA ILE A 231 0.74 -7.63 19.02
C ILE A 231 0.43 -7.31 20.50
N SER A 232 0.25 -6.05 20.85
CA SER A 232 -0.08 -5.64 22.23
C SER A 232 -1.42 -6.22 22.71
N CYS A 233 -2.36 -6.42 21.80
CA CYS A 233 -3.63 -7.11 22.06
C CYS A 233 -3.49 -8.64 22.15
N GLY A 234 -2.30 -9.20 21.87
CA GLY A 234 -1.98 -10.62 22.00
C GLY A 234 -2.14 -11.44 20.73
N VAL A 235 -2.25 -10.78 19.56
CA VAL A 235 -2.21 -11.45 18.26
C VAL A 235 -0.76 -11.89 17.99
N SER A 236 -0.53 -13.12 17.52
CA SER A 236 0.82 -13.59 17.21
C SER A 236 1.34 -12.93 15.91
N SER A 237 2.64 -12.59 15.89
CA SER A 237 3.30 -12.01 14.71
C SER A 237 3.20 -12.90 13.47
N GLU A 238 3.28 -14.21 13.66
CA GLU A 238 3.18 -15.21 12.59
C GLU A 238 1.82 -15.18 11.88
N SER A 239 0.73 -14.91 12.65
CA SER A 239 -0.63 -14.85 12.09
C SER A 239 -0.87 -13.63 11.22
N LEU A 240 -0.05 -12.59 11.32
CA LEU A 240 -0.22 -11.30 10.63
C LEU A 240 0.57 -11.20 9.32
N ASN A 241 1.45 -12.17 8.99
CA ASN A 241 2.28 -12.14 7.77
C ASN A 241 2.91 -10.75 7.48
N ILE A 242 3.59 -10.20 8.49
CA ILE A 242 4.08 -8.81 8.47
C ILE A 242 4.93 -8.48 7.23
N GLU A 243 5.70 -9.46 6.74
CA GLU A 243 6.51 -9.28 5.52
C GLU A 243 5.67 -8.89 4.30
N LEU A 244 4.43 -9.40 4.23
CA LEU A 244 3.49 -9.00 3.17
C LEU A 244 2.94 -7.58 3.37
N TRP A 245 2.97 -7.06 4.59
CA TRP A 245 2.40 -5.75 4.93
C TRP A 245 3.41 -4.61 4.80
N THR A 246 4.68 -4.88 5.15
CA THR A 246 5.74 -3.86 5.25
C THR A 246 6.62 -3.77 4.01
N SER A 247 6.42 -4.62 2.99
CA SER A 247 7.17 -4.48 1.76
C SER A 247 6.79 -3.15 1.08
N SER A 248 7.71 -2.19 1.12
CA SER A 248 7.54 -0.89 0.47
C SER A 248 7.23 -1.04 -1.02
N GLU A 249 7.78 -2.06 -1.67
CA GLU A 249 7.50 -2.38 -3.08
C GLU A 249 6.00 -2.59 -3.36
N ARG A 250 5.26 -3.19 -2.41
CA ARG A 250 3.80 -3.38 -2.56
C ARG A 250 3.02 -2.09 -2.37
N LEU A 251 3.42 -1.22 -1.44
CA LEU A 251 2.78 0.08 -1.27
C LEU A 251 2.94 0.96 -2.50
N PHE A 252 4.11 0.94 -3.14
CA PHE A 252 4.36 1.70 -4.36
C PHE A 252 3.60 1.18 -5.60
N GLN A 253 2.99 -0.01 -5.53
CA GLN A 253 2.11 -0.53 -6.59
C GLN A 253 0.76 0.19 -6.62
N TYR A 254 0.30 0.73 -5.50
CA TYR A 254 -0.93 1.52 -5.45
C TYR A 254 -0.71 2.86 -6.14
N GLN A 255 -1.52 3.12 -7.16
CA GLN A 255 -1.35 4.26 -8.05
C GLN A 255 -2.23 5.45 -7.68
N THR A 256 -3.21 5.23 -6.79
CA THR A 256 -4.18 6.24 -6.37
C THR A 256 -4.38 6.24 -4.85
N ILE A 257 -4.76 7.41 -4.30
CA ILE A 257 -5.08 7.52 -2.87
C ILE A 257 -6.25 6.61 -2.45
N PRO A 258 -7.35 6.47 -3.23
CA PRO A 258 -8.40 5.52 -2.89
C PRO A 258 -7.95 4.06 -2.78
N GLU A 259 -6.98 3.63 -3.58
CA GLU A 259 -6.40 2.28 -3.48
C GLU A 259 -5.61 2.11 -2.17
N LEU A 260 -4.78 3.10 -1.80
CA LEU A 260 -4.06 3.09 -0.52
C LEU A 260 -5.03 3.08 0.67
N GLU A 261 -6.08 3.90 0.62
CA GLU A 261 -7.12 3.93 1.65
C GLU A 261 -7.82 2.58 1.77
N LYS A 262 -8.20 1.95 0.65
CA LYS A 262 -8.79 0.62 0.63
C LYS A 262 -7.87 -0.41 1.25
N CYS A 263 -6.61 -0.42 0.88
CA CYS A 263 -5.59 -1.30 1.46
C CYS A 263 -5.53 -1.17 2.99
N LEU A 264 -5.42 0.05 3.52
CA LEU A 264 -5.35 0.26 4.96
C LEU A 264 -6.66 -0.15 5.66
N LYS A 265 -7.83 0.11 5.06
CA LYS A 265 -9.14 -0.34 5.58
C LYS A 265 -9.21 -1.85 5.71
N GLU A 266 -8.74 -2.58 4.71
CA GLU A 266 -8.67 -4.04 4.74
C GLU A 266 -7.75 -4.53 5.86
N ARG A 267 -6.58 -3.89 6.07
CA ARG A 267 -5.65 -4.23 7.16
C ARG A 267 -6.25 -3.97 8.54
N VAL A 268 -6.88 -2.81 8.74
CA VAL A 268 -7.59 -2.50 9.99
C VAL A 268 -8.68 -3.55 10.29
N SER A 269 -9.49 -3.89 9.30
CA SER A 269 -10.56 -4.88 9.45
C SER A 269 -10.01 -6.27 9.78
N GLU A 270 -8.92 -6.69 9.13
CA GLU A 270 -8.24 -7.97 9.40
C GLU A 270 -7.70 -8.02 10.84
N VAL A 271 -7.04 -6.93 11.29
CA VAL A 271 -6.48 -6.84 12.65
C VAL A 271 -7.58 -6.89 13.70
N ILE A 272 -8.65 -6.12 13.55
CA ILE A 272 -9.79 -6.13 14.48
C ILE A 272 -10.38 -7.53 14.58
N LYS A 273 -10.57 -8.23 13.46
CA LYS A 273 -11.05 -9.61 13.45
C LYS A 273 -10.14 -10.55 14.24
N LYS A 274 -8.82 -10.45 14.04
CA LYS A 274 -7.85 -11.28 14.76
C LYS A 274 -7.78 -10.97 16.25
N ILE A 275 -7.87 -9.70 16.63
CA ILE A 275 -7.97 -9.31 18.05
C ILE A 275 -9.21 -9.93 18.68
N HIS A 276 -10.35 -9.87 18.01
CA HIS A 276 -11.60 -10.49 18.45
C HIS A 276 -11.45 -12.01 18.65
N GLU A 277 -10.87 -12.71 17.68
CA GLU A 277 -10.61 -14.16 17.75
C GLU A 277 -9.73 -14.52 18.97
N VAL A 278 -8.64 -13.77 19.20
CA VAL A 278 -7.75 -13.99 20.35
C VAL A 278 -8.47 -13.76 21.68
N ARG A 279 -9.30 -12.72 21.79
CA ARG A 279 -10.09 -12.46 22.99
C ARG A 279 -11.11 -13.56 23.26
N LEU A 280 -11.79 -14.03 22.23
CA LEU A 280 -12.72 -15.16 22.34
C LEU A 280 -12.02 -16.45 22.80
N GLN A 281 -10.84 -16.74 22.23
CA GLN A 281 -10.06 -17.92 22.65
C GLN A 281 -9.61 -17.82 24.11
N LYS A 282 -9.15 -16.63 24.55
CA LYS A 282 -8.80 -16.39 25.95
C LYS A 282 -9.99 -16.57 26.89
N GLN A 283 -11.17 -16.06 26.51
CA GLN A 283 -12.40 -16.23 27.30
C GLN A 283 -12.79 -17.70 27.43
N LYS A 284 -12.80 -18.45 26.33
CA LYS A 284 -13.08 -19.90 26.34
C LYS A 284 -12.05 -20.69 27.16
N GLY A 285 -10.76 -20.32 27.04
CA GLY A 285 -9.70 -20.96 27.82
C GLY A 285 -9.83 -20.72 29.34
N ILE A 286 -10.21 -19.52 29.75
CA ILE A 286 -10.46 -19.20 31.16
C ILE A 286 -11.69 -19.95 31.67
N LEU A 287 -12.79 -19.95 30.92
CA LEU A 287 -14.00 -20.69 31.30
C LEU A 287 -13.73 -22.20 31.40
N GLY A 288 -12.95 -22.77 30.47
CA GLY A 288 -12.52 -24.18 30.53
C GLY A 288 -11.77 -24.50 31.83
N LYS A 289 -10.81 -23.66 32.23
CA LYS A 289 -10.09 -23.83 33.52
C LYS A 289 -11.01 -23.71 34.74
N ILE A 290 -11.98 -22.79 34.70
CA ILE A 290 -12.95 -22.63 35.75
C ILE A 290 -13.85 -23.85 35.86
N LEU A 291 -14.31 -24.38 34.73
CA LEU A 291 -15.13 -25.60 34.69
C LEU A 291 -14.36 -26.83 35.19
N GLU A 292 -13.12 -26.98 34.79
CA GLU A 292 -12.23 -28.02 35.29
C GLU A 292 -12.07 -27.95 36.83
N TYR A 293 -11.82 -26.72 37.34
CA TYR A 293 -11.73 -26.49 38.77
C TYR A 293 -13.03 -26.88 39.50
N ILE A 294 -14.20 -26.48 38.97
CA ILE A 294 -15.51 -26.84 39.54
C ILE A 294 -15.69 -28.36 39.52
N GLN A 295 -15.29 -29.05 38.45
CA GLN A 295 -15.40 -30.50 38.34
C GLN A 295 -14.55 -31.29 39.37
N ILE A 296 -13.43 -30.70 39.78
CA ILE A 296 -12.54 -31.28 40.79
C ILE A 296 -13.03 -30.96 42.20
N HIS A 297 -13.48 -29.72 42.45
CA HIS A 297 -13.81 -29.21 43.77
C HIS A 297 -15.33 -29.10 44.03
N TYR A 298 -16.15 -29.83 43.27
CA TYR A 298 -17.62 -29.71 43.33
C TYR A 298 -18.25 -29.97 44.73
N GLN A 299 -17.48 -30.64 45.63
CA GLN A 299 -17.93 -30.93 47.01
C GLN A 299 -17.78 -29.70 47.93
N GLU A 300 -16.93 -28.76 47.59
CA GLU A 300 -16.64 -27.56 48.37
C GLU A 300 -17.75 -26.50 48.23
N GLU A 301 -17.78 -25.52 49.15
CA GLU A 301 -18.63 -24.35 49.00
C GLU A 301 -18.13 -23.38 47.96
N LEU A 302 -18.40 -23.68 46.69
CA LEU A 302 -18.01 -22.80 45.56
C LEU A 302 -19.03 -21.67 45.40
N THR A 303 -18.54 -20.43 45.43
CA THR A 303 -19.33 -19.24 45.12
C THR A 303 -18.70 -18.51 43.93
N LEU A 304 -19.54 -17.72 43.26
CA LEU A 304 -19.09 -16.89 42.14
C LEU A 304 -18.02 -15.89 42.58
N ASP A 305 -18.11 -15.36 43.81
CA ASP A 305 -17.10 -14.46 44.39
C ASP A 305 -15.79 -15.18 44.72
N PHE A 306 -15.85 -16.42 45.19
CA PHE A 306 -14.64 -17.22 45.42
C PHE A 306 -13.89 -17.47 44.12
N LEU A 307 -14.59 -17.94 43.07
CA LEU A 307 -14.00 -18.19 41.76
C LEU A 307 -13.47 -16.91 41.09
N SER A 308 -14.19 -15.80 41.24
CA SER A 308 -13.73 -14.53 40.68
C SER A 308 -12.42 -14.07 41.31
N LYS A 309 -12.26 -14.19 42.61
CA LYS A 309 -10.99 -13.89 43.31
C LYS A 309 -9.88 -14.82 42.89
N MET A 310 -10.17 -16.13 42.79
CA MET A 310 -9.18 -17.15 42.45
C MET A 310 -8.61 -16.99 41.03
N PHE A 311 -9.48 -16.66 40.08
CA PHE A 311 -9.11 -16.48 38.67
C PHE A 311 -8.83 -15.02 38.30
N PHE A 312 -8.73 -14.12 39.30
CA PHE A 312 -8.48 -12.69 39.12
C PHE A 312 -9.47 -12.00 38.17
N LEU A 313 -10.77 -12.34 38.31
CA LEU A 313 -11.86 -11.80 37.50
C LEU A 313 -12.82 -10.98 38.35
N ASN A 314 -13.65 -10.16 37.70
CA ASN A 314 -14.78 -9.52 38.35
C ASN A 314 -15.99 -10.50 38.41
N SER A 315 -16.70 -10.57 39.53
CA SER A 315 -17.86 -11.47 39.72
C SER A 315 -18.97 -11.22 38.69
N SER A 316 -19.21 -9.94 38.35
CA SER A 316 -20.20 -9.58 37.33
C SER A 316 -19.78 -10.06 35.94
N TYR A 317 -18.50 -9.91 35.59
CA TYR A 317 -17.96 -10.43 34.35
C TYR A 317 -18.06 -11.95 34.27
N LEU A 318 -17.68 -12.66 35.34
CA LEU A 318 -17.76 -14.12 35.43
C LEU A 318 -19.19 -14.61 35.26
N SER A 319 -20.16 -13.92 35.90
CA SER A 319 -21.58 -14.22 35.73
C SER A 319 -22.07 -14.09 34.30
N GLN A 320 -21.64 -13.02 33.62
CA GLN A 320 -21.96 -12.81 32.20
C GLN A 320 -21.31 -13.86 31.31
N LEU A 321 -20.06 -14.26 31.61
CA LEU A 321 -19.32 -15.26 30.86
C LEU A 321 -20.03 -16.62 30.87
N PHE A 322 -20.50 -17.07 32.03
CA PHE A 322 -21.33 -18.30 32.14
C PHE A 322 -22.61 -18.21 31.29
N LYS A 323 -23.34 -17.10 31.38
CA LYS A 323 -24.56 -16.92 30.59
C LYS A 323 -24.31 -16.87 29.09
N LYS A 324 -23.23 -16.16 28.65
CA LYS A 324 -22.90 -15.97 27.23
C LYS A 324 -22.42 -17.26 26.58
N GLU A 325 -21.50 -17.97 27.24
CA GLU A 325 -20.82 -19.13 26.64
C GLU A 325 -21.58 -20.46 26.87
N LEU A 326 -22.25 -20.62 28.01
CA LEU A 326 -22.98 -21.85 28.37
C LEU A 326 -24.50 -21.72 28.30
N GLY A 327 -25.03 -20.50 28.11
CA GLY A 327 -26.45 -20.23 28.11
C GLY A 327 -27.11 -20.38 29.49
N ARG A 328 -26.32 -20.54 30.56
CA ARG A 328 -26.79 -20.88 31.93
C ARG A 328 -26.03 -20.06 32.97
N ASN A 329 -26.59 -19.93 34.17
CA ASN A 329 -25.90 -19.28 35.28
C ASN A 329 -24.95 -20.26 36.00
N PHE A 330 -24.03 -19.74 36.82
CA PHE A 330 -23.07 -20.54 37.57
C PHE A 330 -23.73 -21.58 38.48
N SER A 331 -24.82 -21.19 39.19
CA SER A 331 -25.50 -22.07 40.10
C SER A 331 -26.13 -23.27 39.40
N ASP A 332 -26.67 -23.08 38.21
CA ASP A 332 -27.24 -24.16 37.40
C ASP A 332 -26.14 -25.13 36.95
N VAL A 333 -25.00 -24.62 36.49
CA VAL A 333 -23.85 -25.43 36.06
C VAL A 333 -23.28 -26.23 37.24
N LEU A 334 -23.10 -25.61 38.39
CA LEU A 334 -22.62 -26.30 39.60
C LEU A 334 -23.58 -27.40 40.05
N SER A 335 -24.88 -27.11 40.03
CA SER A 335 -25.93 -28.09 40.40
C SER A 335 -25.95 -29.28 39.45
N GLU A 336 -25.80 -29.06 38.16
CA GLU A 336 -25.73 -30.11 37.15
C GLU A 336 -24.50 -31.02 37.35
N ILE A 337 -23.32 -30.41 37.57
CA ILE A 337 -22.09 -31.17 37.84
C ILE A 337 -22.25 -32.02 39.10
N ARG A 338 -22.83 -31.47 40.18
CA ARG A 338 -23.10 -32.20 41.42
C ARG A 338 -24.05 -33.36 41.20
N LEU A 339 -25.13 -33.12 40.42
CA LEU A 339 -26.12 -34.16 40.09
C LEU A 339 -25.50 -35.28 39.24
N GLU A 340 -24.71 -34.95 38.26
CA GLU A 340 -24.01 -35.96 37.45
C GLU A 340 -23.03 -36.80 38.27
N LYS A 341 -22.28 -36.17 39.17
CA LYS A 341 -21.35 -36.90 40.07
C LYS A 341 -22.14 -37.79 41.06
N ALA A 342 -23.25 -37.28 41.61
CA ALA A 342 -24.12 -38.08 42.48
C ALA A 342 -24.73 -39.29 41.75
N LYS A 343 -25.19 -39.14 40.53
CA LYS A 343 -25.66 -40.24 39.69
C LYS A 343 -24.58 -41.31 39.46
N LYS A 344 -23.36 -40.90 39.18
CA LYS A 344 -22.23 -41.84 39.00
C LYS A 344 -21.93 -42.62 40.26
N LEU A 345 -21.88 -41.96 41.41
CA LEU A 345 -21.62 -42.62 42.69
C LEU A 345 -22.77 -43.59 43.11
N ILE A 346 -23.98 -43.36 42.63
CA ILE A 346 -25.11 -44.31 42.90
C ILE A 346 -25.07 -45.51 41.97
N LEU A 347 -24.63 -45.33 40.73
CA LEU A 347 -24.61 -46.39 39.71
C LEU A 347 -23.34 -47.28 39.81
N ASP A 348 -22.26 -46.76 40.37
CA ASP A 348 -20.96 -47.45 40.53
C ASP A 348 -20.45 -47.18 41.97
N PRO A 349 -21.01 -47.86 42.98
CA PRO A 349 -20.66 -47.65 44.38
C PRO A 349 -19.42 -48.47 44.74
N ASP A 350 -18.23 -48.12 44.30
CA ASP A 350 -16.95 -48.66 44.81
C ASP A 350 -16.40 -47.80 45.94
#